data_7424a8f86dacf678ebcccabc48a99374
#
_entry.id   7424a8f86dacf678ebcccabc48a99374
#
_cell.length_a   1.000
_cell.length_b   1.000
_cell.length_c   1.000
_cell.angle_alpha   90.00
_cell.angle_beta   90.00
_cell.angle_gamma   90.00
#
_symmetry.space_group_name_H-M   'P 1'
#
loop_
_entity.id
_entity.type
_entity.pdbx_description
1 polymer ?
#
loop_
_entity_poly.entity_id
_entity_poly.type
_entity_poly.pdbx_seq_one_letter_code
_entity_poly.pdbx_strand_id
1 'polypeptide(L)'
;RDCLLSRGLGDVYKRQGIEISENDGILEIKLPCLLPKRRQRQSTEFLLDPFTSALSDYAAHHTMPQFQHCVVCFSHIYAQELPERRIRDYDNLELKQFLDVAASFILTDDNGLLCDAYNTTELGEEDCTRLFLMDSTQFPAWLAERQNGVKSISDF
;
A
#
# COMPACT_ATOMS: atom_id res chain seq x y z
N ARG A 1 1.07 21.26 -13.02
CA ARG A 1 0.62 21.26 -12.56
C ARG A 1 0.64 20.97 -11.29
N ASP A 2 0.10 20.28 -11.00
CA ASP A 2 0.01 19.89 -9.75
C ASP A 2 1.21 19.37 -9.13
N CYS A 3 2.11 18.94 -9.88
CA CYS A 3 3.36 18.43 -9.32
C CYS A 3 4.06 19.49 -8.51
N LEU A 4 3.76 20.72 -8.78
CA LEU A 4 4.34 21.76 -7.99
C LEU A 4 3.86 21.72 -6.57
N LEU A 5 2.70 21.17 -6.38
CA LEU A 5 2.13 21.11 -5.09
C LEU A 5 2.78 20.06 -4.23
N SER A 6 3.49 19.16 -4.83
CA SER A 6 4.16 18.12 -4.09
C SER A 6 5.45 18.59 -3.46
N ARG A 7 5.79 19.84 -3.63
CA ARG A 7 7.04 20.31 -3.06
C ARG A 7 7.03 20.10 -1.57
N GLY A 8 8.13 19.66 -1.06
CA GLY A 8 8.28 19.29 0.33
C GLY A 8 7.79 17.89 0.63
N LEU A 9 7.03 17.29 -0.25
CA LEU A 9 6.52 15.95 -0.09
C LEU A 9 7.15 14.95 -1.05
N GLY A 10 8.11 15.41 -1.85
CA GLY A 10 8.67 14.57 -2.88
C GLY A 10 7.71 14.39 -4.04
N ASP A 11 8.16 13.74 -5.09
CA ASP A 11 7.37 13.53 -6.27
C ASP A 11 6.35 12.44 -6.03
N VAL A 12 5.14 12.66 -6.53
CA VAL A 12 4.11 11.62 -6.54
C VAL A 12 4.01 11.07 -7.95
N TYR A 13 4.33 9.81 -8.10
CA TYR A 13 4.25 9.13 -9.37
C TYR A 13 2.83 8.60 -9.56
N LYS A 14 2.24 8.84 -10.74
CA LYS A 14 0.88 8.37 -11.03
C LYS A 14 0.86 7.62 -12.35
N ARG A 15 0.17 6.49 -12.35
CA ARG A 15 -0.04 5.72 -13.55
C ARG A 15 -1.31 4.88 -13.39
N GLN A 16 -2.26 5.06 -14.31
CA GLN A 16 -3.52 4.29 -14.32
C GLN A 16 -4.26 4.32 -12.97
N GLY A 17 -4.25 5.49 -12.32
CA GLY A 17 -4.91 5.65 -11.03
C GLY A 17 -4.09 5.20 -9.84
N ILE A 18 -2.92 4.62 -10.06
CA ILE A 18 -2.03 4.19 -8.99
C ILE A 18 -1.04 5.31 -8.71
N GLU A 19 -0.89 5.65 -7.42
CA GLU A 19 0.03 6.70 -6.99
C GLU A 19 1.13 6.10 -6.14
N ILE A 20 2.37 6.45 -6.43
CA ILE A 20 3.53 5.97 -5.68
C ILE A 20 4.32 7.17 -5.20
N SER A 21 4.64 7.18 -3.90
CA SER A 21 5.45 8.25 -3.31
C SER A 21 6.35 7.67 -2.23
N GLU A 22 7.41 8.38 -1.90
CA GLU A 22 8.33 7.96 -0.86
C GLU A 22 8.48 9.07 0.16
N ASN A 23 8.45 8.69 1.46
CA ASN A 23 8.54 9.63 2.55
C ASN A 23 9.34 8.99 3.65
N ASP A 24 10.46 9.58 4.03
CA ASP A 24 11.32 9.06 5.10
C ASP A 24 11.72 7.60 4.91
N GLY A 25 11.94 7.20 3.66
CA GLY A 25 12.34 5.82 3.35
C GLY A 25 11.19 4.83 3.29
N ILE A 26 9.98 5.29 3.52
CA ILE A 26 8.78 4.44 3.40
C ILE A 26 8.13 4.70 2.05
N LEU A 27 7.93 3.64 1.28
CA LEU A 27 7.29 3.74 -0.02
C LEU A 27 5.79 3.54 0.18
N GLU A 28 5.00 4.52 -0.26
CA GLU A 28 3.55 4.43 -0.18
C GLU A 28 2.96 4.24 -1.57
N ILE A 29 2.09 3.24 -1.73
CA ILE A 29 1.41 2.98 -2.99
C ILE A 29 -0.08 3.04 -2.73
N LYS A 30 -0.77 3.95 -3.44
CA LYS A 30 -2.21 4.06 -3.33
C LYS A 30 -2.86 3.43 -4.55
N LEU A 31 -3.70 2.43 -4.32
CA LEU A 31 -4.46 1.77 -5.36
C LEU A 31 -5.86 2.39 -5.43
N PRO A 32 -6.46 2.46 -6.62
CA PRO A 32 -7.75 3.16 -6.82
C PRO A 32 -8.97 2.40 -6.32
N CYS A 33 -8.78 1.18 -5.84
CA CYS A 33 -9.89 0.35 -5.39
C CYS A 33 -9.42 -0.63 -4.30
N LEU A 34 -10.38 -1.34 -3.73
CA LEU A 34 -10.08 -2.40 -2.78
C LEU A 34 -9.43 -3.57 -3.51
N LEU A 35 -8.65 -4.35 -2.80
CA LEU A 35 -8.07 -5.56 -3.38
C LEU A 35 -9.19 -6.53 -3.78
N PRO A 36 -9.00 -7.29 -4.87
CA PRO A 36 -10.01 -8.24 -5.30
C PRO A 36 -10.15 -9.40 -4.32
N LYS A 37 -11.27 -10.08 -4.39
CA LYS A 37 -11.49 -11.27 -3.59
C LYS A 37 -10.61 -12.39 -4.11
N ARG A 38 -10.24 -13.30 -3.22
CA ARG A 38 -9.46 -14.46 -3.60
C ARG A 38 -10.24 -15.29 -4.63
N ARG A 39 -9.48 -15.91 -5.53
CA ARG A 39 -10.03 -16.77 -6.59
C ARG A 39 -10.84 -16.04 -7.66
N GLN A 40 -10.77 -14.73 -7.69
CA GLN A 40 -11.33 -13.95 -8.79
C GLN A 40 -10.19 -13.56 -9.72
N ARG A 41 -9.77 -14.51 -10.54
CA ARG A 41 -8.57 -14.35 -11.37
C ARG A 41 -8.59 -13.12 -12.26
N GLN A 42 -9.69 -12.89 -12.96
CA GLN A 42 -9.78 -11.74 -13.85
C GLN A 42 -9.67 -10.42 -13.10
N SER A 43 -10.36 -10.33 -11.95
CA SER A 43 -10.31 -9.13 -11.13
C SER A 43 -8.91 -8.91 -10.56
N THR A 44 -8.25 -10.00 -10.17
CA THR A 44 -6.87 -9.93 -9.65
C THR A 44 -5.94 -9.40 -10.72
N GLU A 45 -5.98 -9.98 -11.92
CA GLU A 45 -5.11 -9.54 -13.01
C GLU A 45 -5.38 -8.11 -13.43
N PHE A 46 -6.63 -7.69 -13.39
CA PHE A 46 -7.03 -6.35 -13.76
C PHE A 46 -6.37 -5.29 -12.88
N LEU A 47 -6.06 -5.60 -11.64
CA LEU A 47 -5.38 -4.69 -10.74
C LEU A 47 -3.89 -5.02 -10.61
N LEU A 48 -3.54 -6.29 -10.59
CA LEU A 48 -2.15 -6.73 -10.39
C LEU A 48 -1.24 -6.31 -11.54
N ASP A 49 -1.73 -6.40 -12.78
CA ASP A 49 -0.93 -6.01 -13.95
C ASP A 49 -0.57 -4.52 -13.93
N PRO A 50 -1.53 -3.59 -13.71
CA PRO A 50 -1.19 -2.19 -13.55
C PRO A 50 -0.30 -1.91 -12.35
N PHE A 51 -0.50 -2.63 -11.25
CA PHE A 51 0.31 -2.50 -10.04
C PHE A 51 1.76 -2.85 -10.34
N THR A 52 1.99 -3.99 -10.98
CA THR A 52 3.32 -4.44 -11.35
C THR A 52 3.97 -3.46 -12.34
N SER A 53 3.21 -3.00 -13.33
CA SER A 53 3.70 -2.04 -14.31
C SER A 53 4.08 -0.71 -13.66
N ALA A 54 3.28 -0.24 -12.71
CA ALA A 54 3.56 1.01 -12.02
C ALA A 54 4.84 0.91 -11.20
N LEU A 55 5.03 -0.21 -10.50
CA LEU A 55 6.26 -0.43 -9.73
C LEU A 55 7.48 -0.53 -10.63
N SER A 56 7.36 -1.25 -11.75
CA SER A 56 8.47 -1.36 -12.72
C SER A 56 8.85 -0.01 -13.28
N ASP A 57 7.86 0.78 -13.64
CA ASP A 57 8.08 2.10 -14.21
C ASP A 57 8.67 3.06 -13.17
N TYR A 58 8.17 3.00 -11.94
CA TYR A 58 8.72 3.80 -10.86
C TYR A 58 10.19 3.43 -10.61
N ALA A 59 10.49 2.13 -10.59
CA ALA A 59 11.86 1.64 -10.37
C ALA A 59 12.81 2.06 -11.47
N ALA A 60 12.30 2.22 -12.69
CA ALA A 60 13.12 2.65 -13.83
C ALA A 60 13.51 4.12 -13.72
N HIS A 61 12.73 4.94 -13.00
CA HIS A 61 12.95 6.38 -12.93
C HIS A 61 13.34 6.88 -11.54
N HIS A 62 13.28 6.02 -10.53
CA HIS A 62 13.59 6.39 -9.14
C HIS A 62 14.40 5.28 -8.51
N THR A 63 15.17 5.62 -7.48
CA THR A 63 15.89 4.61 -6.71
C THR A 63 14.92 3.92 -5.76
N MET A 64 14.74 2.62 -5.95
CA MET A 64 13.88 1.85 -5.04
C MET A 64 14.60 1.58 -3.73
N PRO A 65 13.92 1.75 -2.59
CA PRO A 65 14.53 1.35 -1.32
C PRO A 65 14.75 -0.16 -1.33
N GLN A 66 15.83 -0.60 -0.69
CA GLN A 66 16.17 -2.01 -0.61
C GLN A 66 16.29 -2.38 0.86
N PHE A 67 15.56 -3.39 1.28
CA PHE A 67 15.52 -3.82 2.66
C PHE A 67 15.98 -5.25 2.81
N GLN A 68 16.64 -5.56 3.90
CA GLN A 68 16.96 -6.95 4.24
C GLN A 68 15.75 -7.62 4.87
N HIS A 69 15.01 -6.88 5.68
CA HIS A 69 13.78 -7.36 6.28
C HIS A 69 12.76 -6.24 6.20
N CYS A 70 11.67 -6.48 5.52
CA CYS A 70 10.67 -5.44 5.31
C CYS A 70 9.32 -5.81 5.91
N VAL A 71 8.50 -4.79 6.12
CA VAL A 71 7.10 -4.96 6.48
C VAL A 71 6.27 -4.26 5.41
N VAL A 72 5.29 -4.95 4.89
CA VAL A 72 4.33 -4.38 3.95
C VAL A 72 3.00 -4.24 4.68
N CYS A 73 2.56 -2.99 4.85
CA CYS A 73 1.31 -2.70 5.53
C CYS A 73 0.23 -2.44 4.49
N PHE A 74 -0.88 -3.16 4.61
CA PHE A 74 -2.04 -2.95 3.74
C PHE A 74 -3.09 -2.22 4.53
N SER A 75 -3.44 -1.02 4.10
CA SER A 75 -4.52 -0.24 4.70
C SER A 75 -5.72 -0.32 3.77
N HIS A 76 -6.74 -1.07 4.18
CA HIS A 76 -7.95 -1.28 3.39
C HIS A 76 -8.97 -0.22 3.79
N ILE A 77 -9.24 0.73 2.91
CA ILE A 77 -10.09 1.89 3.19
C ILE A 77 -11.43 1.70 2.52
N TYR A 78 -12.49 1.73 3.31
CA TYR A 78 -13.86 1.54 2.83
C TYR A 78 -14.61 2.86 2.94
N ALA A 79 -15.43 3.15 1.94
CA ALA A 79 -16.25 4.37 1.93
C ALA A 79 -17.21 4.38 3.11
N GLN A 80 -17.20 5.47 3.87
CA GLN A 80 -18.02 5.58 5.08
C GLN A 80 -19.51 5.51 4.81
N GLU A 81 -19.93 5.99 3.66
CA GLU A 81 -21.34 6.06 3.31
C GLU A 81 -21.96 4.72 2.98
N LEU A 82 -21.13 3.68 2.88
CA LEU A 82 -21.62 2.37 2.47
C LEU A 82 -21.79 1.45 3.68
N PRO A 83 -22.68 0.46 3.58
CA PRO A 83 -22.94 -0.42 4.72
C PRO A 83 -21.70 -1.16 5.20
N GLU A 84 -21.56 -1.29 6.52
CA GLU A 84 -20.44 -1.99 7.13
C GLU A 84 -20.28 -3.43 6.63
N ARG A 85 -21.38 -4.07 6.28
CA ARG A 85 -21.33 -5.44 5.78
C ARG A 85 -20.53 -5.59 4.50
N ARG A 86 -20.08 -4.47 3.89
CA ARG A 86 -19.19 -4.51 2.74
C ARG A 86 -17.76 -4.78 3.14
N ILE A 87 -17.43 -4.59 4.42
CA ILE A 87 -16.07 -4.82 4.90
C ILE A 87 -15.79 -6.31 4.80
N ARG A 88 -14.69 -6.65 4.15
CA ARG A 88 -14.31 -8.03 3.86
C ARG A 88 -13.29 -8.53 4.87
N ASP A 89 -13.37 -9.81 5.16
CA ASP A 89 -12.33 -10.44 5.96
C ASP A 89 -11.04 -10.50 5.16
N TYR A 90 -9.91 -10.35 5.82
CA TYR A 90 -8.62 -10.33 5.13
C TYR A 90 -8.32 -11.64 4.40
N ASP A 91 -8.79 -12.76 4.92
CA ASP A 91 -8.56 -14.04 4.27
C ASP A 91 -9.35 -14.22 2.98
N ASN A 92 -10.31 -13.34 2.72
CA ASN A 92 -11.05 -13.33 1.46
C ASN A 92 -10.44 -12.40 0.41
N LEU A 93 -9.38 -11.68 0.77
CA LEU A 93 -8.72 -10.77 -0.16
C LEU A 93 -7.48 -11.40 -0.76
N GLU A 94 -7.17 -11.03 -1.99
CA GLU A 94 -5.97 -11.52 -2.65
C GLU A 94 -4.78 -10.66 -2.20
N LEU A 95 -4.17 -11.03 -1.07
CA LEU A 95 -3.05 -10.29 -0.51
C LEU A 95 -1.72 -10.82 -1.01
N LYS A 96 -1.61 -12.13 -1.14
CA LYS A 96 -0.33 -12.79 -1.39
C LYS A 96 0.34 -12.34 -2.67
N GLN A 97 -0.41 -12.25 -3.75
CA GLN A 97 0.19 -11.87 -5.03
C GLN A 97 0.69 -10.44 -5.01
N PHE A 98 -0.04 -9.53 -4.37
CA PHE A 98 0.40 -8.15 -4.24
C PHE A 98 1.61 -8.04 -3.32
N LEU A 99 1.62 -8.81 -2.24
CA LEU A 99 2.76 -8.87 -1.34
C LEU A 99 4.00 -9.38 -2.06
N ASP A 100 3.86 -10.46 -2.82
CA ASP A 100 4.98 -11.07 -3.54
C ASP A 100 5.57 -10.10 -4.58
N VAL A 101 4.72 -9.40 -5.31
CA VAL A 101 5.20 -8.42 -6.29
C VAL A 101 5.91 -7.27 -5.58
N ALA A 102 5.32 -6.72 -4.52
CA ALA A 102 5.94 -5.62 -3.78
C ALA A 102 7.30 -6.06 -3.23
N ALA A 103 7.35 -7.22 -2.61
CA ALA A 103 8.58 -7.75 -2.03
C ALA A 103 9.68 -7.93 -3.07
N SER A 104 9.32 -8.34 -4.28
CA SER A 104 10.31 -8.55 -5.35
C SER A 104 11.05 -7.27 -5.74
N PHE A 105 10.45 -6.11 -5.49
CA PHE A 105 11.08 -4.83 -5.81
C PHE A 105 11.92 -4.26 -4.68
N ILE A 106 11.66 -4.65 -3.43
CA ILE A 106 12.24 -3.98 -2.28
C ILE A 106 13.13 -4.87 -1.39
N LEU A 107 13.07 -6.20 -1.56
CA LEU A 107 13.94 -7.08 -0.78
C LEU A 107 15.28 -7.23 -1.47
N THR A 108 16.35 -7.12 -0.69
CA THR A 108 17.71 -7.33 -1.20
C THR A 108 17.91 -8.79 -1.60
N ASP A 109 17.38 -9.70 -0.78
CA ASP A 109 17.43 -11.13 -1.06
C ASP A 109 16.02 -11.65 -1.26
N ASP A 110 15.85 -12.52 -2.23
CA ASP A 110 14.54 -13.10 -2.54
C ASP A 110 14.25 -14.23 -1.56
N ASN A 111 13.99 -13.86 -0.31
CA ASN A 111 13.68 -14.80 0.74
C ASN A 111 12.39 -14.37 1.44
N GLY A 112 11.33 -15.12 1.23
CA GLY A 112 10.02 -14.81 1.80
C GLY A 112 9.97 -14.73 3.31
N LEU A 113 10.98 -15.27 3.99
CA LEU A 113 11.03 -15.16 5.44
C LEU A 113 11.42 -13.77 5.92
N LEU A 114 11.84 -12.90 4.99
CA LEU A 114 12.28 -11.56 5.32
C LEU A 114 11.21 -10.50 5.05
N CYS A 115 9.96 -10.91 4.85
CA CYS A 115 8.89 -9.99 4.58
C CYS A 115 7.66 -10.33 5.42
N ASP A 116 7.29 -9.40 6.29
CA ASP A 116 6.08 -9.53 7.11
C ASP A 116 4.96 -8.67 6.52
N ALA A 117 3.72 -9.03 6.79
CA ALA A 117 2.56 -8.28 6.33
C ALA A 117 1.70 -7.86 7.51
N TYR A 118 1.14 -6.66 7.43
CA TYR A 118 0.25 -6.12 8.45
C TYR A 118 -0.99 -5.53 7.77
N ASN A 119 -2.17 -5.90 8.23
CA ASN A 119 -3.42 -5.44 7.63
C ASN A 119 -4.20 -4.56 8.58
N THR A 120 -4.77 -3.48 8.06
CA THR A 120 -5.67 -2.63 8.81
C THR A 120 -6.90 -2.31 7.97
N THR A 121 -8.00 -1.99 8.64
CA THR A 121 -9.23 -1.57 7.99
C THR A 121 -9.60 -0.20 8.52
N GLU A 122 -9.92 0.71 7.62
CA GLU A 122 -10.31 2.07 7.96
C GLU A 122 -11.53 2.48 7.17
N LEU A 123 -12.21 3.50 7.66
CA LEU A 123 -13.28 4.14 6.92
C LEU A 123 -12.74 5.45 6.34
N GLY A 124 -13.11 5.77 5.12
CA GLY A 124 -12.64 6.97 4.45
C GLY A 124 -13.70 7.50 3.48
N GLU A 125 -13.29 8.41 2.60
CA GLU A 125 -14.20 9.02 1.66
C GLU A 125 -14.60 8.09 0.53
N GLU A 126 -13.65 7.26 0.10
CA GLU A 126 -13.88 6.33 -1.01
C GLU A 126 -13.12 5.04 -0.79
N ASP A 127 -13.55 4.01 -1.50
CA ASP A 127 -12.86 2.72 -1.42
C ASP A 127 -11.49 2.83 -2.06
N CYS A 128 -10.48 2.41 -1.34
CA CYS A 128 -9.12 2.32 -1.89
C CYS A 128 -8.26 1.44 -1.01
N THR A 129 -7.06 1.14 -1.48
CA THR A 129 -6.08 0.38 -0.71
C THR A 129 -4.77 1.14 -0.74
N ARG A 130 -4.12 1.26 0.41
CA ARG A 130 -2.78 1.84 0.50
C ARG A 130 -1.81 0.79 0.99
N LEU A 131 -0.69 0.69 0.33
CA LEU A 131 0.40 -0.19 0.75
C LEU A 131 1.55 0.69 1.24
N PHE A 132 2.10 0.33 2.39
CA PHE A 132 3.27 1.02 2.94
C PHE A 132 4.39 0.00 3.05
N LEU A 133 5.48 0.24 2.34
CA LEU A 133 6.61 -0.66 2.28
C LEU A 133 7.76 -0.03 3.07
N MET A 134 8.21 -0.70 4.11
CA MET A 134 9.21 -0.13 5.01
C MET A 134 10.16 -1.18 5.56
N ASP A 135 11.30 -0.71 6.06
CA ASP A 135 12.19 -1.58 6.81
C ASP A 135 11.50 -1.98 8.12
N SER A 136 11.74 -3.19 8.58
CA SER A 136 11.10 -3.68 9.80
C SER A 136 11.36 -2.79 11.02
N THR A 137 12.48 -2.09 11.04
CA THR A 137 12.82 -1.18 12.14
C THR A 137 11.96 0.07 12.16
N GLN A 138 11.33 0.43 11.04
CA GLN A 138 10.46 1.60 10.95
C GLN A 138 9.03 1.31 11.35
N PHE A 139 8.64 0.05 11.38
CA PHE A 139 7.26 -0.34 11.62
C PHE A 139 6.71 0.12 12.97
N PRO A 140 7.41 -0.01 14.10
CA PRO A 140 6.84 0.42 15.37
C PRO A 140 6.50 1.91 15.42
N ALA A 141 7.36 2.78 14.88
CA ALA A 141 7.12 4.21 14.84
C ALA A 141 5.95 4.54 13.92
N TRP A 142 5.91 3.91 12.76
CA TRP A 142 4.81 4.10 11.81
C TRP A 142 3.47 3.72 12.44
N LEU A 143 3.44 2.58 13.13
CA LEU A 143 2.23 2.10 13.78
C LEU A 143 1.77 3.04 14.89
N ALA A 144 2.71 3.55 15.68
CA ALA A 144 2.40 4.47 16.76
C ALA A 144 1.80 5.78 16.26
N GLU A 145 2.37 6.35 15.20
CA GLU A 145 1.85 7.56 14.59
C GLU A 145 0.45 7.34 14.03
N ARG A 146 0.24 6.21 13.41
CA ARG A 146 -1.06 5.86 12.85
C ARG A 146 -2.13 5.73 13.94
N GLN A 147 -1.81 5.08 15.05
CA GLN A 147 -2.75 4.92 16.16
C GLN A 147 -3.08 6.25 16.82
N ASN A 148 -2.10 7.13 16.93
CA ASN A 148 -2.32 8.47 17.49
C ASN A 148 -3.24 9.28 16.59
N GLY A 149 -3.06 9.18 15.28
CA GLY A 149 -3.94 9.86 14.32
C GLY A 149 -5.36 9.36 14.42
N VAL A 150 -5.55 8.05 14.54
CA VAL A 150 -6.88 7.45 14.68
C VAL A 150 -7.53 7.90 15.99
N LYS A 151 -6.76 7.95 17.07
CA LYS A 151 -7.29 8.43 18.35
C LYS A 151 -7.76 9.87 18.25
N SER A 152 -6.98 10.72 17.60
CA SER A 152 -7.36 12.11 17.42
C SER A 152 -8.66 12.26 16.69
N ILE A 153 -8.90 11.41 15.71
CA ILE A 153 -10.14 11.44 14.95
C ILE A 153 -11.31 10.92 15.80
N SER A 154 -11.08 9.88 16.58
CA SER A 154 -12.14 9.29 17.39
C SER A 154 -12.55 10.14 18.57
N ASP A 155 -11.73 11.12 18.95
CA ASP A 155 -12.04 12.02 20.05
C ASP A 155 -13.07 13.08 19.63
N PHE A 156 -13.44 13.12 18.38
CA PHE A 156 -14.47 14.02 17.92
C PHE A 156 -15.85 13.29 17.87
#